data_a35b43476de258b5e98a1c1123b13824
#
_entry.id   a35b43476de258b5e98a1c1123b13824
#
_cell.length_a   1.000
_cell.length_b   1.000
_cell.length_c   1.000
_cell.angle_alpha   90.00
_cell.angle_beta   90.00
_cell.angle_gamma   90.00
#
_symmetry.space_group_name_H-M   'P 1'
#
loop_
_entity.id
_entity.type
_entity.pdbx_description
1 polymer ?
#
loop_
_entity_poly.entity_id
_entity_poly.type
_entity_poly.pdbx_seq_one_letter_code
_entity_poly.pdbx_strand_id
1 'polypeptide(L)'
;LNPLQESVQTKGDKNFRGLLDKIAILCSKLPVPVIAKEVGNGISATIAQKLIAAGVAAIDVAGAGGTSWAKVESERAKDPMQRRLGATFTDWGIPTAECIANVRAIAPDIPLIASGG
;
A
#
# COMPACT_ATOMS: atom_id res chain seq x y z
N LEU A 1 -3.75 -0.44 -6.98
CA LEU A 1 -4.68 -1.30 -6.22
C LEU A 1 -4.14 -1.49 -4.81
N ASN A 2 -4.96 -1.29 -3.80
CA ASN A 2 -4.62 -1.59 -2.41
C ASN A 2 -5.38 -2.84 -1.94
N PRO A 3 -4.68 -3.91 -1.53
CA PRO A 3 -5.33 -5.16 -1.15
C PRO A 3 -6.35 -5.03 -0.01
N LEU A 4 -6.08 -4.17 0.97
CA LEU A 4 -7.03 -3.96 2.07
C LEU A 4 -8.28 -3.24 1.58
N GLN A 5 -8.13 -2.12 0.88
CA GLN A 5 -9.27 -1.37 0.34
C GLN A 5 -10.12 -2.25 -0.58
N GLU A 6 -9.49 -2.99 -1.50
CA GLU A 6 -10.17 -3.90 -2.41
C GLU A 6 -10.93 -5.01 -1.64
N SER A 7 -10.34 -5.52 -0.56
CA SER A 7 -10.97 -6.57 0.26
C SER A 7 -12.20 -6.08 1.02
N VAL A 8 -12.23 -4.82 1.45
CA VAL A 8 -13.37 -4.22 2.16
C VAL A 8 -14.43 -3.65 1.22
N GLN A 9 -14.16 -3.51 -0.08
CA GLN A 9 -15.14 -3.11 -1.08
C GLN A 9 -16.09 -4.25 -1.43
N THR A 10 -17.32 -3.89 -1.77
CA THR A 10 -18.35 -4.88 -2.19
C THR A 10 -17.95 -5.61 -3.48
N LYS A 11 -17.30 -4.92 -4.41
CA LYS A 11 -16.89 -5.43 -5.73
C LYS A 11 -15.39 -5.25 -5.98
N GLY A 12 -14.56 -5.31 -4.94
CA GLY A 12 -13.12 -5.17 -5.08
C GLY A 12 -12.43 -6.45 -5.56
N ASP A 13 -11.26 -6.29 -6.15
CA ASP A 13 -10.38 -7.40 -6.51
C ASP A 13 -9.79 -8.04 -5.25
N LYS A 14 -9.86 -9.37 -5.16
CA LYS A 14 -9.40 -10.12 -3.97
C LYS A 14 -8.27 -11.09 -4.26
N ASN A 15 -7.83 -11.21 -5.51
CA ASN A 15 -6.76 -12.13 -5.90
C ASN A 15 -5.46 -11.40 -6.18
N PHE A 16 -4.64 -11.24 -5.16
CA PHE A 16 -3.30 -10.64 -5.23
C PHE A 16 -2.16 -11.66 -5.29
N ARG A 17 -2.48 -12.94 -5.58
CA ARG A 17 -1.46 -13.99 -5.69
C ARG A 17 -0.45 -13.66 -6.78
N GLY A 18 0.85 -13.80 -6.47
CA GLY A 18 1.94 -13.53 -7.40
C GLY A 18 2.10 -12.05 -7.79
N LEU A 19 1.58 -11.11 -6.99
CA LEU A 19 1.68 -9.68 -7.31
C LEU A 19 3.14 -9.21 -7.42
N LEU A 20 4.03 -9.67 -6.54
CA LEU A 20 5.46 -9.30 -6.60
C LEU A 20 6.13 -9.77 -7.89
N ASP A 21 5.81 -10.98 -8.35
CA ASP A 21 6.35 -11.51 -9.62
C ASP A 21 5.85 -10.68 -10.80
N LYS A 22 4.58 -10.26 -10.77
CA LYS A 22 4.01 -9.36 -11.79
C LYS A 22 4.69 -8.00 -11.78
N ILE A 23 4.99 -7.44 -10.60
CA ILE A 23 5.74 -6.18 -10.46
C ILE A 23 7.14 -6.35 -11.05
N ALA A 24 7.85 -7.45 -10.74
CA ALA A 24 9.17 -7.71 -11.29
C ALA A 24 9.16 -7.79 -12.84
N ILE A 25 8.15 -8.46 -13.41
CA ILE A 25 7.95 -8.50 -14.86
C ILE A 25 7.72 -7.09 -15.44
N LEU A 26 6.91 -6.26 -14.79
CA LEU A 26 6.68 -4.88 -15.22
C LEU A 26 7.98 -4.06 -15.17
N CYS A 27 8.72 -4.15 -14.08
CA CYS A 27 10.00 -3.45 -13.92
C CYS A 27 11.02 -3.85 -15.00
N SER A 28 11.03 -5.12 -15.40
CA SER A 28 11.97 -5.61 -16.43
C SER A 28 11.56 -5.26 -17.86
N LYS A 29 10.27 -5.04 -18.13
CA LYS A 29 9.75 -4.84 -19.48
C LYS A 29 9.49 -3.38 -19.85
N LEU A 30 9.21 -2.54 -18.86
CA LEU A 30 8.89 -1.14 -19.13
C LEU A 30 10.17 -0.32 -19.34
N PRO A 31 10.21 0.57 -20.36
CA PRO A 31 11.35 1.46 -20.61
C PRO A 31 11.36 2.69 -19.69
N VAL A 32 10.55 2.68 -18.62
CA VAL A 32 10.39 3.79 -17.67
C VAL A 32 10.48 3.25 -16.25
N PRO A 33 10.91 4.07 -15.27
CA PRO A 33 10.97 3.65 -13.88
C PRO A 33 9.57 3.32 -13.32
N VAL A 34 9.49 2.26 -12.54
CA VAL A 34 8.27 1.84 -11.84
C VAL A 34 8.33 2.33 -10.40
N ILE A 35 7.32 3.03 -9.96
CA ILE A 35 7.16 3.51 -8.58
C ILE A 35 6.10 2.66 -7.89
N ALA A 36 6.45 2.05 -6.76
CA ALA A 36 5.46 1.39 -5.91
C ALA A 36 4.85 2.40 -4.94
N LYS A 37 3.51 2.51 -4.97
CA LYS A 37 2.77 3.44 -4.13
C LYS A 37 1.71 2.73 -3.31
N GLU A 38 1.69 3.00 -2.01
CA GLU A 38 0.58 2.73 -1.11
C GLU A 38 -0.50 3.83 -1.20
N VAL A 39 -1.63 3.66 -0.53
CA VAL A 39 -2.76 4.59 -0.61
C VAL A 39 -3.28 5.04 0.77
N GLY A 40 -2.49 4.89 1.83
CA GLY A 40 -2.83 5.36 3.17
C GLY A 40 -2.65 4.34 4.29
N ASN A 41 -2.07 3.16 3.99
CA ASN A 41 -1.78 2.14 5.00
C ASN A 41 -0.27 1.99 5.28
N GLY A 42 0.56 2.64 4.48
CA GLY A 42 2.00 2.60 4.64
C GLY A 42 2.67 1.34 4.11
N ILE A 43 3.98 1.42 3.92
CA ILE A 43 4.80 0.31 3.45
C ILE A 43 5.80 -0.06 4.54
N SER A 44 5.74 -1.30 5.01
CA SER A 44 6.70 -1.82 6.00
C SER A 44 8.08 -2.05 5.38
N ALA A 45 9.14 -2.07 6.21
CA ALA A 45 10.50 -2.39 5.76
C ALA A 45 10.57 -3.72 4.99
N THR A 46 9.89 -4.75 5.48
CA THR A 46 9.86 -6.07 4.83
C THR A 46 9.23 -6.03 3.44
N ILE A 47 8.14 -5.27 3.26
CA ILE A 47 7.50 -5.12 1.95
C ILE A 47 8.37 -4.25 1.04
N ALA A 48 8.98 -3.18 1.57
CA ALA A 48 9.91 -2.35 0.82
C ALA A 48 11.08 -3.16 0.26
N GLN A 49 11.71 -4.03 1.06
CA GLN A 49 12.77 -4.92 0.59
C GLN A 49 12.33 -5.80 -0.58
N LYS A 50 11.12 -6.37 -0.50
CA LYS A 50 10.58 -7.22 -1.57
C LYS A 50 10.28 -6.42 -2.85
N LEU A 51 9.78 -5.19 -2.71
CA LEU A 51 9.52 -4.30 -3.84
C LEU A 51 10.83 -3.87 -4.53
N ILE A 52 11.84 -3.52 -3.73
CA ILE A 52 13.18 -3.18 -4.25
C ILE A 52 13.80 -4.38 -4.98
N ALA A 53 13.71 -5.57 -4.39
CA ALA A 53 14.17 -6.81 -5.05
C ALA A 53 13.41 -7.11 -6.34
N ALA A 54 12.14 -6.70 -6.45
CA ALA A 54 11.35 -6.79 -7.67
C ALA A 54 11.72 -5.72 -8.73
N GLY A 55 12.61 -4.77 -8.41
CA GLY A 55 13.13 -3.80 -9.37
C GLY A 55 12.40 -2.45 -9.40
N VAL A 56 11.61 -2.09 -8.38
CA VAL A 56 11.01 -0.75 -8.34
C VAL A 56 12.08 0.32 -8.17
N ALA A 57 11.93 1.43 -8.87
CA ALA A 57 12.87 2.54 -8.88
C ALA A 57 12.67 3.53 -7.72
N ALA A 58 11.46 3.57 -7.14
CA ALA A 58 11.13 4.43 -6.02
C ALA A 58 9.95 3.87 -5.23
N ILE A 59 9.78 4.32 -4.00
CA ILE A 59 8.66 3.94 -3.14
C ILE A 59 7.95 5.21 -2.64
N ASP A 60 6.64 5.27 -2.84
CA ASP A 60 5.76 6.23 -2.18
C ASP A 60 5.07 5.53 -1.00
N VAL A 61 5.48 5.89 0.20
CA VAL A 61 5.05 5.18 1.40
C VAL A 61 3.57 5.35 1.73
N ALA A 62 2.98 6.48 1.37
CA ALA A 62 1.56 6.80 1.58
C ALA A 62 1.02 6.20 2.88
N GLY A 63 1.60 6.61 4.00
CA GLY A 63 1.34 6.03 5.31
C GLY A 63 0.00 6.42 5.92
N ALA A 64 -0.34 5.78 7.03
CA ALA A 64 -1.53 6.10 7.81
C ALA A 64 -1.48 7.52 8.38
N GLY A 65 -2.63 8.20 8.36
CA GLY A 65 -2.76 9.58 8.84
C GLY A 65 -4.20 10.07 8.77
N GLY A 66 -4.45 11.20 8.09
CA GLY A 66 -5.75 11.88 8.11
C GLY A 66 -6.91 11.13 7.45
N THR A 67 -6.68 10.29 6.46
CA THR A 67 -7.73 9.58 5.73
C THR A 67 -7.54 8.07 5.77
N SER A 68 -8.55 7.35 6.26
CA SER A 68 -8.63 5.89 6.18
C SER A 68 -9.57 5.47 5.06
N TRP A 69 -9.06 4.83 4.02
CA TRP A 69 -9.90 4.30 2.94
C TRP A 69 -10.82 3.16 3.42
N ALA A 70 -10.37 2.37 4.41
CA ALA A 70 -11.22 1.37 5.03
C ALA A 70 -12.45 2.00 5.70
N LYS A 71 -12.26 3.15 6.40
CA LYS A 71 -13.36 3.92 6.98
C LYS A 71 -14.30 4.49 5.90
N VAL A 72 -13.75 5.04 4.83
CA VAL A 72 -14.54 5.54 3.70
C VAL A 72 -15.41 4.43 3.12
N GLU A 73 -14.86 3.24 2.89
CA GLU A 73 -15.63 2.09 2.39
C GLU A 73 -16.67 1.61 3.41
N SER A 74 -16.35 1.66 4.71
CA SER A 74 -17.32 1.37 5.78
C SER A 74 -18.53 2.30 5.71
N GLU A 75 -18.31 3.60 5.57
CA GLU A 75 -19.41 4.59 5.48
C GLU A 75 -20.24 4.45 4.20
N ARG A 76 -19.64 4.02 3.10
CA ARG A 76 -20.32 3.78 1.82
C ARG A 76 -21.07 2.45 1.77
N ALA A 77 -20.74 1.51 2.63
CA ALA A 77 -21.31 0.16 2.60
C ALA A 77 -22.80 0.16 2.96
N LYS A 78 -23.62 -0.44 2.11
CA LYS A 78 -25.05 -0.67 2.35
C LYS A 78 -25.29 -1.92 3.20
N ASP A 79 -24.44 -2.92 3.06
CA ASP A 79 -24.50 -4.16 3.82
C ASP A 79 -23.86 -3.98 5.21
N PRO A 80 -24.57 -4.36 6.31
CA PRO A 80 -24.05 -4.24 7.68
C PRO A 80 -22.75 -5.01 7.92
N MET A 81 -22.56 -6.16 7.28
CA MET A 81 -21.35 -6.97 7.40
C MET A 81 -20.15 -6.23 6.77
N GLN A 82 -20.32 -5.69 5.56
CA GLN A 82 -19.31 -4.88 4.88
C GLN A 82 -18.95 -3.63 5.69
N ARG A 83 -19.95 -2.94 6.24
CA ARG A 83 -19.73 -1.78 7.11
C ARG A 83 -18.87 -2.15 8.31
N ARG A 84 -19.21 -3.23 9.01
CA ARG A 84 -18.43 -3.73 10.15
C ARG A 84 -17.00 -4.11 9.75
N LEU A 85 -16.84 -4.77 8.61
CA LEU A 85 -15.52 -5.15 8.09
C LEU A 85 -14.65 -3.91 7.85
N GLY A 86 -15.15 -2.90 7.14
CA GLY A 86 -14.42 -1.65 6.93
C GLY A 86 -14.09 -0.90 8.22
N ALA A 87 -15.03 -0.87 9.18
CA ALA A 87 -14.85 -0.25 10.49
C ALA A 87 -13.71 -0.92 11.30
N THR A 88 -13.57 -2.25 11.20
CA THR A 88 -12.50 -2.99 11.89
C THR A 88 -11.10 -2.55 11.47
N PHE A 89 -10.93 -2.10 10.22
CA PHE A 89 -9.65 -1.68 9.67
C PHE A 89 -9.48 -0.16 9.61
N THR A 90 -10.31 0.61 10.30
CA THR A 90 -10.26 2.09 10.26
C THR A 90 -8.88 2.63 10.64
N ASP A 91 -8.26 2.07 11.68
CA ASP A 91 -6.98 2.53 12.21
C ASP A 91 -5.80 1.63 11.77
N TRP A 92 -6.01 0.80 10.74
CA TRP A 92 -4.98 -0.09 10.22
C TRP A 92 -3.98 0.68 9.36
N GLY A 93 -2.70 0.50 9.68
CA GLY A 93 -1.61 1.05 8.88
C GLY A 93 -0.40 1.46 9.71
N ILE A 94 0.65 1.85 9.02
CA ILE A 94 1.89 2.38 9.60
C ILE A 94 1.92 3.89 9.31
N PRO A 95 2.13 4.75 10.31
CA PRO A 95 2.24 6.19 10.09
C PRO A 95 3.33 6.56 9.07
N THR A 96 3.10 7.61 8.28
CA THR A 96 4.01 8.04 7.22
C THR A 96 5.44 8.25 7.71
N ALA A 97 5.62 8.94 8.84
CA ALA A 97 6.94 9.20 9.42
C ALA A 97 7.68 7.90 9.81
N GLU A 98 6.95 6.94 10.37
CA GLU A 98 7.49 5.64 10.74
C GLU A 98 7.86 4.81 9.49
N CYS A 99 7.03 4.82 8.45
CA CYS A 99 7.36 4.19 7.18
C CYS A 99 8.67 4.72 6.60
N ILE A 100 8.84 6.05 6.58
CA ILE A 100 10.06 6.69 6.07
C ILE A 100 11.28 6.23 6.86
N ALA A 101 11.23 6.29 8.20
CA ALA A 101 12.32 5.86 9.05
C ALA A 101 12.68 4.38 8.82
N ASN A 102 11.66 3.51 8.80
CA ASN A 102 11.83 2.07 8.62
C ASN A 102 12.41 1.71 7.24
N VAL A 103 11.92 2.33 6.17
CA VAL A 103 12.43 2.07 4.81
C VAL A 103 13.82 2.64 4.65
N ARG A 104 14.09 3.84 5.17
CA ARG A 104 15.41 4.47 5.09
C ARG A 104 16.48 3.68 5.82
N ALA A 105 16.13 3.04 6.94
CA ALA A 105 17.05 2.20 7.71
C ALA A 105 17.55 0.98 6.93
N ILE A 106 16.74 0.42 6.01
CA ILE A 106 17.08 -0.79 5.24
C ILE A 106 17.52 -0.50 3.81
N ALA A 107 17.21 0.68 3.30
CA ALA A 107 17.49 1.10 1.92
C ALA A 107 17.79 2.61 1.89
N PRO A 108 19.01 3.01 2.29
CA PRO A 108 19.37 4.43 2.45
C PRO A 108 19.29 5.24 1.14
N ASP A 109 19.48 4.58 -0.01
CA ASP A 109 19.61 5.26 -1.30
C ASP A 109 18.34 5.20 -2.16
N ILE A 110 17.33 4.40 -1.79
CA ILE A 110 16.10 4.32 -2.59
C ILE A 110 15.36 5.67 -2.57
N PRO A 111 14.95 6.23 -3.70
CA PRO A 111 14.07 7.39 -3.72
C PRO A 111 12.77 7.13 -2.97
N LEU A 112 12.48 7.96 -1.97
CA LEU A 112 11.24 7.89 -1.19
C LEU A 112 10.37 9.12 -1.41
N ILE A 113 9.09 8.87 -1.58
CA ILE A 113 8.04 9.88 -1.61
C ILE A 113 7.24 9.76 -0.31
N ALA A 114 7.14 10.86 0.42
CA ALA A 114 6.41 10.95 1.67
C ALA A 114 5.02 11.52 1.42
N SER A 115 4.11 10.72 0.91
CA SER A 115 2.71 11.09 0.79
C SER A 115 1.86 10.42 1.87
N GLY A 116 0.61 10.85 2.01
CA GLY A 116 -0.26 10.41 3.10
C GLY A 116 0.00 11.18 4.39
N GLY A 117 -0.81 10.99 5.37
CA GLY A 117 -0.60 11.64 6.64
C GLY A 117 -1.66 12.45 7.11
#